data_97fc3e396bca2df6c8e47ef25eb9aaef
#
_entry.id   97fc3e396bca2df6c8e47ef25eb9aaef
#
_cell.length_a   1.000
_cell.length_b   1.000
_cell.length_c   1.000
_cell.angle_alpha   90.00
_cell.angle_beta   90.00
_cell.angle_gamma   90.00
#
_symmetry.space_group_name_H-M   'P 1'
#
loop_
_entity.id
_entity.type
_entity.pdbx_description
1 polymer ?
#
loop_
_entity_poly.entity_id
_entity_poly.type
_entity_poly.pdbx_seq_one_letter_code
_entity_poly.pdbx_strand_id
1 'polypeptide(L)'
;DPETDEILQALETEYQDGFRLAQNVTVSNASIMPLRICIVDGDTSISTGGFWSSSSVVFRVLAEDSPEHSGDVPAQYQGEDIYFKPLLLDGSALEMTLMQHQNIVDADVGGFQHFTHWKKPRYLKPFKSVLKGWDQYSEYRRFLFRRMGRYQAFWMPLYEKHLNILNTGNITTSLSTNTKYLLEADRKHIAVKRKDGTWTAHEITAKTGGSLTVSPSINTHRNDIQTICYLGLHRFDADQIEFQFLGAQI
;
A
#
# COMPACT_ATOMS: atom_id res chain seq x y z
N ASP A 1 25.17 8.28 -33.01
CA ASP A 1 26.63 8.38 -33.03
C ASP A 1 27.14 8.02 -31.65
N PRO A 2 27.87 6.93 -31.46
CA PRO A 2 28.26 6.48 -30.13
C PRO A 2 29.33 7.35 -29.44
N GLU A 3 29.72 8.45 -30.02
CA GLU A 3 30.83 9.28 -29.52
C GLU A 3 30.37 10.52 -28.70
N THR A 4 29.08 10.73 -28.49
CA THR A 4 28.58 11.87 -27.70
C THR A 4 27.51 11.44 -26.72
N ASP A 5 27.84 10.56 -25.80
CA ASP A 5 27.04 10.37 -24.58
C ASP A 5 27.26 11.57 -23.64
N GLU A 6 26.62 12.67 -23.93
CA GLU A 6 26.62 13.80 -23.02
C GLU A 6 25.72 13.50 -21.82
N ILE A 7 26.33 13.47 -20.64
CA ILE A 7 25.60 13.44 -19.39
C ILE A 7 25.05 14.84 -19.15
N LEU A 8 23.73 14.98 -19.30
CA LEU A 8 23.03 16.23 -19.05
C LEU A 8 22.61 16.31 -17.58
N GLN A 9 23.02 17.37 -16.92
CA GLN A 9 22.58 17.66 -15.59
C GLN A 9 21.17 18.25 -15.65
N ALA A 10 20.17 17.55 -15.12
CA ALA A 10 18.82 18.02 -14.98
C ALA A 10 18.57 18.52 -13.55
N LEU A 11 17.90 19.66 -13.42
CA LEU A 11 17.33 20.09 -12.16
C LEU A 11 15.98 19.38 -12.02
N GLU A 12 15.86 18.54 -11.02
CA GLU A 12 14.61 17.89 -10.67
C GLU A 12 13.69 18.94 -10.03
N THR A 13 12.71 19.42 -10.78
CA THR A 13 11.57 20.14 -10.23
C THR A 13 10.47 19.14 -9.99
N GLU A 14 9.69 19.36 -8.93
CA GLU A 14 8.64 18.46 -8.44
C GLU A 14 7.98 17.57 -9.50
N TYR A 15 7.86 16.30 -9.20
CA TYR A 15 7.56 15.16 -10.06
C TYR A 15 6.33 15.27 -10.97
N GLN A 16 5.46 16.25 -10.75
CA GLN A 16 4.23 16.42 -11.53
C GLN A 16 4.41 17.29 -12.76
N ASP A 17 5.44 18.12 -12.80
CA ASP A 17 5.65 19.12 -13.85
C ASP A 17 6.80 18.77 -14.81
N GLY A 18 7.38 17.57 -14.70
CA GLY A 18 8.53 17.19 -15.48
C GLY A 18 9.85 17.72 -14.89
N PHE A 19 10.91 17.59 -15.65
CA PHE A 19 12.23 18.09 -15.25
C PHE A 19 12.68 19.19 -16.21
N ARG A 20 13.42 20.15 -15.68
CA ARG A 20 14.04 21.22 -16.46
C ARG A 20 15.51 20.93 -16.65
N LEU A 21 15.96 20.90 -17.89
CA LEU A 21 17.38 20.78 -18.18
C LEU A 21 18.09 22.08 -17.79
N ALA A 22 19.31 21.94 -17.22
CA ALA A 22 20.18 23.07 -16.90
C ALA A 22 20.66 23.82 -18.16
N GLN A 23 20.61 23.18 -19.30
CA GLN A 23 21.02 23.72 -20.60
C GLN A 23 19.94 23.45 -21.64
N ASN A 24 19.83 24.32 -22.64
CA ASN A 24 18.98 24.06 -23.79
C ASN A 24 19.63 22.98 -24.67
N VAL A 25 18.93 21.87 -24.84
CA VAL A 25 19.36 20.76 -25.66
C VAL A 25 18.34 20.52 -26.75
N THR A 26 18.81 20.35 -27.98
CA THR A 26 17.95 19.92 -29.08
C THR A 26 17.92 18.40 -29.09
N VAL A 27 16.79 17.83 -28.68
CA VAL A 27 16.59 16.39 -28.65
C VAL A 27 15.78 15.97 -29.88
N SER A 28 16.37 15.17 -30.75
CA SER A 28 15.68 14.54 -31.87
C SER A 28 15.91 13.04 -31.82
N ASN A 29 14.83 12.26 -31.80
CA ASN A 29 14.85 10.79 -31.78
C ASN A 29 15.66 10.16 -30.64
N ALA A 30 15.75 10.83 -29.46
CA ALA A 30 16.45 10.33 -28.30
C ALA A 30 15.45 9.95 -27.19
N SER A 31 15.78 8.92 -26.45
CA SER A 31 15.10 8.60 -25.19
C SER A 31 15.82 9.27 -24.02
N ILE A 32 15.07 9.89 -23.12
CA ILE A 32 15.61 10.51 -21.92
C ILE A 32 15.36 9.56 -20.76
N MET A 33 16.41 9.21 -20.04
CA MET A 33 16.33 8.32 -18.88
C MET A 33 16.88 9.02 -17.64
N PRO A 34 16.28 8.83 -16.48
CA PRO A 34 16.81 9.36 -15.23
C PRO A 34 18.14 8.65 -14.89
N LEU A 35 19.15 9.44 -14.50
CA LEU A 35 20.42 8.94 -14.02
C LEU A 35 20.34 8.74 -12.50
N ARG A 36 20.87 7.62 -12.02
CA ARG A 36 20.92 7.27 -10.59
C ARG A 36 22.34 6.92 -10.17
N ILE A 37 22.72 7.34 -8.97
CA ILE A 37 23.97 6.86 -8.37
C ILE A 37 23.73 5.47 -7.82
N CYS A 38 24.53 4.52 -8.30
CA CYS A 38 24.42 3.12 -7.93
C CYS A 38 25.76 2.58 -7.43
N ILE A 39 25.68 1.58 -6.58
CA ILE A 39 26.82 0.71 -6.22
C ILE A 39 26.58 -0.68 -6.77
N VAL A 40 27.65 -1.39 -7.09
CA VAL A 40 27.56 -2.80 -7.46
C VAL A 40 27.21 -3.60 -6.21
N ASP A 41 26.15 -4.41 -6.30
CA ASP A 41 25.65 -5.21 -5.19
C ASP A 41 25.94 -6.70 -5.45
N GLY A 42 26.96 -7.21 -4.78
CA GLY A 42 27.38 -8.59 -4.89
C GLY A 42 28.45 -8.88 -5.95
N ASP A 43 28.65 -10.16 -6.22
CA ASP A 43 29.66 -10.63 -7.15
C ASP A 43 29.20 -10.50 -8.61
N THR A 44 30.09 -10.08 -9.47
CA THR A 44 29.85 -9.99 -10.91
C THR A 44 30.20 -11.31 -11.58
N SER A 45 29.24 -11.94 -12.23
CA SER A 45 29.50 -13.15 -13.03
C SER A 45 29.81 -12.79 -14.47
N ILE A 46 30.90 -13.36 -15.02
CA ILE A 46 31.28 -13.20 -16.42
C ILE A 46 31.29 -14.59 -17.07
N SER A 47 30.51 -14.74 -18.12
CA SER A 47 30.50 -15.95 -18.95
C SER A 47 31.13 -15.64 -20.31
N THR A 48 32.15 -16.38 -20.69
CA THR A 48 32.86 -16.21 -21.97
C THR A 48 32.57 -17.38 -22.87
N GLY A 49 32.15 -17.11 -24.10
CA GLY A 49 31.91 -18.12 -25.14
C GLY A 49 32.56 -17.70 -26.46
N GLY A 50 33.72 -18.22 -26.76
CA GLY A 50 34.42 -18.01 -28.04
C GLY A 50 34.61 -16.52 -28.39
N PHE A 51 33.74 -15.99 -29.24
CA PHE A 51 33.85 -14.62 -29.76
C PHE A 51 32.99 -13.60 -28.97
N TRP A 52 32.25 -14.01 -27.93
CA TRP A 52 31.38 -13.13 -27.14
C TRP A 52 31.51 -13.46 -25.67
N SER A 53 31.28 -12.45 -24.85
CA SER A 53 31.17 -12.59 -23.41
C SER A 53 29.91 -11.87 -22.91
N SER A 54 29.29 -12.45 -21.92
CA SER A 54 28.16 -11.82 -21.22
C SER A 54 28.49 -11.67 -19.74
N SER A 55 28.08 -10.58 -19.15
CA SER A 55 28.19 -10.38 -17.70
C SER A 55 26.86 -10.02 -17.11
N SER A 56 26.60 -10.48 -15.89
CA SER A 56 25.46 -10.09 -15.09
C SER A 56 25.96 -9.30 -13.89
N VAL A 57 25.52 -8.06 -13.80
CA VAL A 57 25.87 -7.16 -12.69
C VAL A 57 24.57 -6.67 -12.03
N VAL A 58 24.49 -6.78 -10.72
CA VAL A 58 23.38 -6.24 -9.93
C VAL A 58 23.80 -4.89 -9.37
N PHE A 59 22.99 -3.88 -9.61
CA PHE A 59 23.20 -2.54 -9.09
C PHE A 59 22.20 -2.22 -7.99
N ARG A 60 22.66 -1.62 -6.91
CA ARG A 60 21.82 -1.05 -5.86
C ARG A 60 21.85 0.47 -5.97
N VAL A 61 20.69 1.08 -6.17
CA VAL A 61 20.53 2.54 -6.15
C VAL A 61 20.68 3.03 -4.71
N LEU A 62 21.42 4.12 -4.51
CA LEU A 62 21.52 4.75 -3.20
C LEU A 62 20.20 5.43 -2.85
N ALA A 63 19.72 5.20 -1.62
CA ALA A 63 18.42 5.69 -1.18
C ALA A 63 18.32 7.22 -1.15
N GLU A 64 19.44 7.90 -0.93
CA GLU A 64 19.53 9.36 -0.88
C GLU A 64 19.23 10.02 -2.23
N ASP A 65 19.46 9.28 -3.33
CA ASP A 65 19.15 9.75 -4.69
C ASP A 65 17.77 9.29 -5.17
N SER A 66 16.98 8.70 -4.30
CA SER A 66 15.67 8.20 -4.69
C SER A 66 14.61 9.30 -4.57
N PRO A 67 14.06 9.77 -5.70
CA PRO A 67 13.01 10.80 -5.68
C PRO A 67 11.70 10.29 -5.08
N GLU A 68 11.59 9.00 -4.82
CA GLU A 68 10.44 8.43 -4.15
C GLU A 68 10.26 8.89 -2.69
N HIS A 69 11.29 9.51 -2.10
CA HIS A 69 11.19 10.17 -0.81
C HIS A 69 10.62 11.60 -0.90
N SER A 70 10.65 12.20 -2.08
CA SER A 70 10.08 13.51 -2.34
C SER A 70 8.62 13.39 -2.79
N GLY A 71 7.84 14.42 -2.62
CA GLY A 71 6.48 14.52 -3.10
C GLY A 71 5.42 14.65 -2.01
N ASP A 72 4.18 14.82 -2.44
CA ASP A 72 3.05 15.05 -1.56
C ASP A 72 2.85 13.92 -0.55
N VAL A 73 2.63 14.31 0.68
CA VAL A 73 2.22 13.38 1.73
C VAL A 73 0.79 12.92 1.42
N PRO A 74 0.53 11.59 1.30
CA PRO A 74 -0.81 11.09 1.04
C PRO A 74 -1.76 11.44 2.18
N ALA A 75 -3.06 11.23 1.94
CA ALA A 75 -4.05 11.37 2.99
C ALA A 75 -3.67 10.53 4.21
N GLN A 76 -3.69 11.16 5.38
CA GLN A 76 -3.34 10.54 6.64
C GLN A 76 -4.55 10.44 7.56
N TYR A 77 -4.53 9.42 8.40
CA TYR A 77 -5.50 9.21 9.46
C TYR A 77 -4.76 8.79 10.73
N GLN A 78 -4.95 9.52 11.81
CA GLN A 78 -4.28 9.30 13.09
C GLN A 78 -2.74 9.14 12.97
N GLY A 79 -2.13 9.96 12.12
CA GLY A 79 -0.66 10.00 11.94
C GLY A 79 -0.08 8.95 10.99
N GLU A 80 -0.90 8.07 10.44
CA GLU A 80 -0.45 7.06 9.48
C GLU A 80 -1.14 7.24 8.12
N ASP A 81 -0.44 6.89 7.06
CA ASP A 81 -0.96 6.96 5.69
C ASP A 81 -2.16 6.03 5.50
N ILE A 82 -3.07 6.41 4.61
CA ILE A 82 -4.20 5.58 4.24
C ILE A 82 -4.01 5.05 2.82
N TYR A 83 -4.23 3.75 2.64
CA TYR A 83 -4.23 3.09 1.36
C TYR A 83 -5.66 2.74 0.92
N PHE A 84 -6.23 3.53 0.01
CA PHE A 84 -7.60 3.35 -0.48
C PHE A 84 -7.70 2.73 -1.88
N LYS A 85 -6.59 2.24 -2.45
CA LYS A 85 -6.62 1.67 -3.80
C LYS A 85 -7.47 0.39 -3.82
N PRO A 86 -8.25 0.16 -4.89
CA PRO A 86 -9.09 -1.02 -4.99
C PRO A 86 -8.24 -2.29 -5.08
N LEU A 87 -8.71 -3.34 -4.43
CA LEU A 87 -8.15 -4.67 -4.60
C LEU A 87 -8.65 -5.28 -5.92
N LEU A 88 -7.76 -5.99 -6.61
CA LEU A 88 -8.14 -6.83 -7.72
C LEU A 88 -8.71 -8.15 -7.16
N LEU A 89 -10.00 -8.33 -7.33
CA LEU A 89 -10.67 -9.61 -7.10
C LEU A 89 -10.79 -10.28 -8.48
N ASP A 90 -9.88 -11.17 -8.78
CA ASP A 90 -9.82 -11.91 -10.04
C ASP A 90 -10.79 -13.11 -10.11
N GLY A 91 -11.85 -13.08 -9.30
CA GLY A 91 -12.82 -14.16 -9.15
C GLY A 91 -12.38 -15.22 -8.14
N SER A 92 -11.19 -15.14 -7.62
CA SER A 92 -10.76 -15.99 -6.51
C SER A 92 -11.33 -15.48 -5.17
N ALA A 93 -11.53 -16.41 -4.25
CA ALA A 93 -11.92 -16.05 -2.88
C ALA A 93 -10.81 -15.21 -2.23
N LEU A 94 -11.21 -14.23 -1.42
CA LEU A 94 -10.25 -13.50 -0.59
C LEU A 94 -9.73 -14.46 0.49
N GLU A 95 -8.51 -14.92 0.31
CA GLU A 95 -7.87 -15.80 1.29
C GLU A 95 -7.44 -15.00 2.53
N MET A 96 -7.63 -15.59 3.68
CA MET A 96 -7.20 -15.04 4.95
C MET A 96 -6.57 -16.12 5.79
N THR A 97 -5.32 -15.93 6.18
CA THR A 97 -4.62 -16.86 7.06
C THR A 97 -4.58 -16.29 8.49
N LEU A 98 -5.02 -17.09 9.43
CA LEU A 98 -4.90 -16.81 10.85
C LEU A 98 -3.62 -17.45 11.36
N MET A 99 -2.73 -16.64 11.93
CA MET A 99 -1.48 -17.09 12.49
C MET A 99 -1.48 -16.88 14.02
N GLN A 100 -1.18 -17.92 14.76
CA GLN A 100 -0.97 -17.85 16.20
C GLN A 100 0.34 -18.56 16.53
N HIS A 101 1.24 -17.87 17.20
CA HIS A 101 2.48 -18.47 17.66
C HIS A 101 2.24 -19.12 19.02
N GLN A 102 2.40 -20.44 19.09
CA GLN A 102 2.32 -21.23 20.32
C GLN A 102 3.62 -22.01 20.48
N ASN A 103 4.18 -21.96 21.67
CA ASN A 103 5.23 -22.88 22.11
C ASN A 103 4.60 -23.96 22.99
N ILE A 104 4.77 -25.19 22.59
CA ILE A 104 4.32 -26.35 23.36
C ILE A 104 5.56 -26.95 23.99
N VAL A 105 5.57 -27.06 25.31
CA VAL A 105 6.58 -27.78 26.05
C VAL A 105 5.93 -29.06 26.51
N ASP A 106 6.35 -30.19 25.93
CA ASP A 106 6.01 -31.53 26.34
C ASP A 106 7.23 -32.14 27.01
N ALA A 107 7.09 -32.53 28.27
CA ALA A 107 8.17 -33.12 29.06
C ALA A 107 8.13 -34.65 29.06
N ASP A 108 7.31 -35.28 28.19
CA ASP A 108 7.11 -36.73 28.06
C ASP A 108 6.67 -37.44 29.39
N VAL A 109 6.20 -36.67 30.36
CA VAL A 109 5.72 -37.17 31.67
C VAL A 109 4.20 -37.03 31.83
N GLY A 110 3.48 -36.95 30.73
CA GLY A 110 1.99 -36.95 30.71
C GLY A 110 1.32 -35.59 30.87
N GLY A 111 2.06 -34.49 30.87
CA GLY A 111 1.53 -33.15 30.90
C GLY A 111 2.24 -32.24 29.89
N PHE A 112 1.50 -31.44 29.14
CA PHE A 112 2.06 -30.43 28.25
C PHE A 112 1.61 -29.04 28.67
N GLN A 113 2.45 -28.04 28.46
CA GLN A 113 2.12 -26.65 28.71
C GLN A 113 2.18 -25.87 27.42
N HIS A 114 1.15 -25.03 27.21
CA HIS A 114 1.07 -24.10 26.11
C HIS A 114 1.52 -22.71 26.56
N PHE A 115 2.47 -22.14 25.86
CA PHE A 115 2.87 -20.76 26.02
C PHE A 115 2.55 -19.99 24.74
N THR A 116 1.76 -18.95 24.86
CA THR A 116 1.53 -18.03 23.76
C THR A 116 2.00 -16.64 24.15
N HIS A 117 2.88 -16.05 23.33
CA HIS A 117 3.31 -14.67 23.49
C HIS A 117 2.32 -13.69 22.82
N TRP A 118 1.45 -14.21 21.97
CA TRP A 118 0.47 -13.38 21.26
C TRP A 118 -0.88 -13.46 21.95
N LYS A 119 -1.33 -12.31 22.43
CA LYS A 119 -2.67 -12.21 23.05
C LYS A 119 -3.80 -12.39 22.04
N LYS A 120 -3.53 -12.13 20.74
CA LYS A 120 -4.51 -12.25 19.65
C LYS A 120 -3.82 -12.84 18.42
N PRO A 121 -4.53 -13.65 17.63
CA PRO A 121 -4.00 -14.13 16.35
C PRO A 121 -3.74 -12.97 15.40
N ARG A 122 -2.75 -13.11 14.54
CA ARG A 122 -2.49 -12.19 13.44
C ARG A 122 -3.18 -12.67 12.19
N TYR A 123 -3.66 -11.70 11.42
CA TYR A 123 -4.29 -11.96 10.13
C TYR A 123 -3.29 -11.63 9.03
N LEU A 124 -3.09 -12.57 8.12
CA LEU A 124 -2.38 -12.37 6.87
C LEU A 124 -3.40 -12.39 5.74
N LYS A 125 -3.42 -11.31 4.95
CA LYS A 125 -4.30 -11.20 3.77
C LYS A 125 -3.43 -10.89 2.55
N PRO A 126 -3.22 -11.84 1.64
CA PRO A 126 -2.63 -11.53 0.36
C PRO A 126 -3.61 -10.71 -0.48
N PHE A 127 -3.14 -9.68 -1.13
CA PHE A 127 -3.95 -8.90 -2.04
C PHE A 127 -3.16 -8.49 -3.29
N LYS A 128 -3.88 -8.34 -4.38
CA LYS A 128 -3.36 -7.84 -5.64
C LYS A 128 -4.05 -6.52 -5.96
N SER A 129 -3.34 -5.60 -6.55
CA SER A 129 -3.92 -4.39 -7.11
C SER A 129 -3.43 -4.18 -8.53
N VAL A 130 -4.25 -3.56 -9.36
CA VAL A 130 -3.89 -3.18 -10.72
C VAL A 130 -3.66 -1.68 -10.74
N LEU A 131 -2.48 -1.30 -11.18
CA LEU A 131 -2.09 0.08 -11.39
C LEU A 131 -2.20 0.39 -12.88
N LYS A 132 -2.86 1.49 -13.22
CA LYS A 132 -3.04 1.92 -14.60
C LYS A 132 -2.20 3.15 -14.86
N GLY A 133 -1.25 3.01 -15.79
CA GLY A 133 -0.39 4.10 -16.19
C GLY A 133 0.71 4.43 -15.17
N TRP A 134 1.58 5.31 -15.62
CA TRP A 134 2.78 5.71 -14.88
C TRP A 134 2.48 6.46 -13.58
N ASP A 135 1.45 7.31 -13.57
CA ASP A 135 1.10 8.13 -12.41
C ASP A 135 0.72 7.27 -11.20
N GLN A 136 -0.17 6.26 -11.42
CA GLN A 136 -0.57 5.36 -10.34
C GLN A 136 0.59 4.48 -9.87
N TYR A 137 1.46 4.09 -10.78
CA TYR A 137 2.66 3.33 -10.45
C TYR A 137 3.63 4.17 -9.61
N SER A 138 3.91 5.42 -10.00
CA SER A 138 4.77 6.34 -9.25
C SER A 138 4.21 6.67 -7.87
N GLU A 139 2.91 6.93 -7.78
CA GLU A 139 2.22 7.16 -6.50
C GLU A 139 2.36 5.94 -5.56
N TYR A 140 2.18 4.73 -6.13
CA TYR A 140 2.31 3.50 -5.35
C TYR A 140 3.75 3.25 -4.90
N ARG A 141 4.72 3.47 -5.77
CA ARG A 141 6.15 3.38 -5.40
C ARG A 141 6.47 4.33 -4.24
N ARG A 142 6.09 5.60 -4.33
CA ARG A 142 6.28 6.58 -3.26
C ARG A 142 5.64 6.13 -1.94
N PHE A 143 4.44 5.56 -2.01
CA PHE A 143 3.79 4.97 -0.84
C PHE A 143 4.64 3.84 -0.24
N LEU A 144 5.15 2.90 -1.05
CA LEU A 144 5.99 1.80 -0.58
C LEU A 144 7.29 2.29 0.07
N PHE A 145 7.96 3.26 -0.54
CA PHE A 145 9.18 3.84 0.02
C PHE A 145 8.93 4.47 1.39
N ARG A 146 7.83 5.20 1.56
CA ARG A 146 7.46 5.75 2.87
C ARG A 146 7.16 4.68 3.91
N ARG A 147 6.70 3.50 3.50
CA ARG A 147 6.43 2.39 4.44
C ARG A 147 7.71 1.68 4.89
N MET A 148 8.83 1.86 4.22
CA MET A 148 10.11 1.21 4.56
C MET A 148 9.94 -0.30 4.79
N GLY A 149 9.33 -0.98 3.81
CA GLY A 149 9.00 -2.40 3.92
C GLY A 149 8.02 -2.68 5.06
N ARG A 150 8.36 -3.57 5.97
CA ARG A 150 7.54 -3.97 7.12
C ARG A 150 7.56 -2.97 8.27
N TYR A 151 8.33 -1.89 8.17
CA TYR A 151 8.59 -1.05 9.33
C TYR A 151 7.39 -0.17 9.71
N GLN A 152 6.84 0.58 8.77
CA GLN A 152 5.75 1.51 9.05
C GLN A 152 4.38 0.92 8.76
N ALA A 153 3.44 1.21 9.65
CA ALA A 153 2.05 0.83 9.47
C ALA A 153 1.30 1.76 8.50
N PHE A 154 0.15 1.31 8.02
CA PHE A 154 -0.78 2.10 7.23
C PHE A 154 -2.21 1.63 7.44
N TRP A 155 -3.15 2.54 7.26
CA TRP A 155 -4.57 2.22 7.32
C TRP A 155 -5.06 1.68 5.97
N MET A 156 -5.85 0.61 6.01
CA MET A 156 -6.47 0.04 4.82
C MET A 156 -7.89 -0.44 5.14
N PRO A 157 -8.88 -0.16 4.27
CA PRO A 157 -10.20 -0.75 4.38
C PRO A 157 -10.12 -2.27 4.31
N LEU A 158 -10.93 -2.96 5.11
CA LEU A 158 -10.98 -4.44 5.07
C LEU A 158 -11.72 -4.97 3.83
N TYR A 159 -12.44 -4.09 3.11
CA TYR A 159 -13.21 -4.40 1.89
C TYR A 159 -14.32 -5.43 2.08
N GLU A 160 -14.62 -5.79 3.30
CA GLU A 160 -15.70 -6.71 3.66
C GLU A 160 -16.95 -5.91 4.04
N LYS A 161 -18.13 -6.38 3.65
CA LYS A 161 -19.42 -5.75 4.02
C LYS A 161 -19.81 -6.10 5.46
N HIS A 162 -19.03 -5.67 6.41
CA HIS A 162 -19.33 -5.91 7.82
C HIS A 162 -20.50 -5.08 8.35
N LEU A 163 -20.69 -3.88 7.80
CA LEU A 163 -21.66 -2.91 8.28
C LEU A 163 -22.75 -2.70 7.22
N ASN A 164 -23.97 -3.05 7.58
CA ASN A 164 -25.13 -2.75 6.77
C ASN A 164 -25.81 -1.50 7.29
N ILE A 165 -25.94 -0.49 6.44
CA ILE A 165 -26.49 0.81 6.80
C ILE A 165 -28.00 0.74 6.78
N LEU A 166 -28.65 1.09 7.89
CA LEU A 166 -30.11 1.16 8.04
C LEU A 166 -30.66 2.60 7.98
N ASN A 167 -29.80 3.61 7.99
CA ASN A 167 -30.22 5.01 7.81
C ASN A 167 -30.89 5.20 6.45
N THR A 168 -31.90 6.07 6.39
CA THR A 168 -32.66 6.41 5.16
C THR A 168 -32.37 7.82 4.65
N GLY A 169 -31.81 8.70 5.48
CA GLY A 169 -31.53 10.09 5.16
C GLY A 169 -30.06 10.48 5.29
N ASN A 170 -29.82 11.72 5.65
CA ASN A 170 -28.47 12.22 5.91
C ASN A 170 -27.86 11.55 7.14
N ILE A 171 -26.64 11.12 6.99
CA ILE A 171 -25.84 10.53 8.05
C ILE A 171 -24.83 11.59 8.50
N THR A 172 -24.91 11.97 9.74
CA THR A 172 -23.96 12.91 10.37
C THR A 172 -22.98 12.13 11.25
N THR A 173 -23.21 12.11 12.53
CA THR A 173 -22.38 11.41 13.53
C THR A 173 -22.94 10.05 13.91
N SER A 174 -24.22 9.78 13.63
CA SER A 174 -24.89 8.53 14.01
C SER A 174 -25.15 7.65 12.80
N LEU A 175 -24.60 6.46 12.85
CA LEU A 175 -24.76 5.43 11.83
C LEU A 175 -25.56 4.27 12.41
N SER A 176 -26.80 4.08 11.94
CA SER A 176 -27.61 2.90 12.29
C SER A 176 -27.19 1.69 11.45
N THR A 177 -26.92 0.58 12.10
CA THR A 177 -26.43 -0.63 11.46
C THR A 177 -27.02 -1.89 12.08
N ASN A 178 -26.83 -3.03 11.42
CA ASN A 178 -27.25 -4.31 11.96
C ASN A 178 -26.39 -4.68 13.18
N THR A 179 -27.05 -5.04 14.28
CA THR A 179 -26.41 -5.40 15.56
C THR A 179 -25.47 -6.59 15.49
N LYS A 180 -25.65 -7.49 14.53
CA LYS A 180 -24.88 -8.71 14.41
C LYS A 180 -23.36 -8.49 14.32
N TYR A 181 -22.94 -7.36 13.76
CA TYR A 181 -21.52 -7.04 13.54
C TYR A 181 -20.96 -6.03 14.56
N LEU A 182 -21.78 -5.52 15.46
CA LEU A 182 -21.34 -4.61 16.52
C LEU A 182 -20.56 -5.32 17.64
N LEU A 183 -20.59 -6.65 17.65
CA LEU A 183 -19.93 -7.48 18.65
C LEU A 183 -18.40 -7.49 18.55
N GLU A 184 -17.83 -7.02 17.45
CA GLU A 184 -16.39 -6.85 17.35
C GLU A 184 -15.93 -5.61 18.14
N ALA A 185 -15.83 -5.78 19.46
CA ALA A 185 -15.53 -4.69 20.40
C ALA A 185 -14.21 -3.96 20.10
N ASP A 186 -13.28 -4.66 19.49
CA ASP A 186 -11.92 -4.15 19.25
C ASP A 186 -11.78 -3.28 18.00
N ARG A 187 -12.77 -3.29 17.12
CA ARG A 187 -12.74 -2.48 15.90
C ARG A 187 -13.32 -1.10 16.16
N LYS A 188 -12.47 -0.08 16.08
CA LYS A 188 -12.80 1.30 16.41
C LYS A 188 -12.80 2.25 15.20
N HIS A 189 -12.42 1.77 14.02
CA HIS A 189 -12.25 2.63 12.86
C HIS A 189 -13.02 2.09 11.68
N ILE A 190 -13.63 3.00 10.91
CA ILE A 190 -14.40 2.68 9.70
C ILE A 190 -13.94 3.54 8.54
N ALA A 191 -14.09 3.00 7.34
CA ALA A 191 -13.93 3.71 6.09
C ALA A 191 -15.28 3.77 5.37
N VAL A 192 -15.61 4.95 4.87
CA VAL A 192 -16.83 5.23 4.10
C VAL A 192 -16.43 5.51 2.66
N LYS A 193 -16.95 4.72 1.74
CA LYS A 193 -16.81 4.95 0.30
C LYS A 193 -18.07 5.59 -0.25
N ARG A 194 -17.91 6.71 -0.93
CA ARG A 194 -18.99 7.38 -1.66
C ARG A 194 -19.09 6.86 -3.09
N LYS A 195 -20.20 7.11 -3.74
CA LYS A 195 -20.44 6.73 -5.14
C LYS A 195 -19.56 7.48 -6.13
N ASP A 196 -19.09 8.67 -5.77
CA ASP A 196 -18.10 9.45 -6.53
C ASP A 196 -16.68 8.85 -6.48
N GLY A 197 -16.48 7.77 -5.71
CA GLY A 197 -15.20 7.10 -5.54
C GLY A 197 -14.38 7.61 -4.35
N THR A 198 -14.79 8.71 -3.71
CA THR A 198 -14.06 9.26 -2.54
C THR A 198 -14.20 8.38 -1.32
N TRP A 199 -13.13 8.34 -0.52
CA TRP A 199 -13.08 7.64 0.73
C TRP A 199 -12.82 8.59 1.89
N THR A 200 -13.49 8.32 3.01
CA THR A 200 -13.25 9.02 4.27
C THR A 200 -13.07 8.03 5.42
N ALA A 201 -12.22 8.38 6.38
CA ALA A 201 -11.94 7.58 7.57
C ALA A 201 -12.57 8.23 8.80
N HIS A 202 -13.14 7.40 9.68
CA HIS A 202 -13.85 7.86 10.88
C HIS A 202 -13.55 6.93 12.05
N GLU A 203 -13.47 7.50 13.24
CA GLU A 203 -13.37 6.76 14.48
C GLU A 203 -14.75 6.49 15.07
N ILE A 204 -14.97 5.29 15.59
CA ILE A 204 -16.17 4.93 16.34
C ILE A 204 -15.96 5.33 17.79
N THR A 205 -16.65 6.38 18.21
CA THR A 205 -16.54 6.91 19.58
C THR A 205 -17.50 6.22 20.55
N ALA A 206 -18.62 5.71 20.05
CA ALA A 206 -19.57 4.94 20.87
C ALA A 206 -20.29 3.87 20.03
N LYS A 207 -20.69 2.80 20.70
CA LYS A 207 -21.51 1.70 20.15
C LYS A 207 -22.69 1.46 21.07
N THR A 208 -23.90 1.60 20.55
CA THR A 208 -25.11 1.45 21.34
C THR A 208 -26.18 0.75 20.51
N GLY A 209 -26.57 -0.46 20.90
CA GLY A 209 -27.80 -1.15 20.47
C GLY A 209 -28.11 -1.19 18.96
N GLY A 210 -27.16 -1.14 18.07
CA GLY A 210 -27.40 -1.08 16.62
C GLY A 210 -27.07 0.29 16.01
N SER A 211 -26.50 1.20 16.81
CA SER A 211 -26.00 2.49 16.34
C SER A 211 -24.53 2.67 16.68
N LEU A 212 -23.80 3.26 15.75
CA LEU A 212 -22.42 3.69 15.93
C LEU A 212 -22.38 5.21 15.94
N THR A 213 -21.70 5.79 16.92
CA THR A 213 -21.34 7.20 16.88
C THR A 213 -19.93 7.33 16.31
N VAL A 214 -19.75 8.23 15.34
CA VAL A 214 -18.48 8.38 14.62
C VAL A 214 -17.97 9.82 14.63
N SER A 215 -16.66 9.95 14.59
CA SER A 215 -15.94 11.23 14.51
C SER A 215 -14.77 11.08 13.48
N PRO A 216 -14.54 12.10 12.63
CA PRO A 216 -15.41 13.23 12.32
C PRO A 216 -16.77 12.81 11.74
N SER A 217 -17.71 13.77 11.61
CA SER A 217 -19.03 13.49 11.04
C SER A 217 -18.94 13.10 9.56
N ILE A 218 -19.80 12.16 9.12
CA ILE A 218 -19.81 11.66 7.74
C ILE A 218 -20.40 12.71 6.78
N ASN A 219 -21.45 13.43 7.21
CA ASN A 219 -22.13 14.50 6.47
C ASN A 219 -22.49 14.12 5.03
N THR A 220 -23.06 12.96 4.84
CA THR A 220 -23.38 12.42 3.51
C THR A 220 -24.75 11.76 3.53
N HIS A 221 -25.52 11.97 2.45
CA HIS A 221 -26.81 11.29 2.30
C HIS A 221 -26.59 9.79 2.09
N ARG A 222 -27.47 8.95 2.65
CA ARG A 222 -27.36 7.48 2.55
C ARG A 222 -27.21 7.01 1.11
N ASN A 223 -27.93 7.65 0.18
CA ASN A 223 -27.90 7.25 -1.22
C ASN A 223 -26.56 7.50 -1.92
N ASP A 224 -25.74 8.40 -1.40
CA ASP A 224 -24.41 8.71 -1.96
C ASP A 224 -23.31 7.82 -1.39
N ILE A 225 -23.64 7.00 -0.41
CA ILE A 225 -22.71 6.03 0.17
C ILE A 225 -22.79 4.73 -0.61
N GLN A 226 -21.64 4.29 -1.14
CA GLN A 226 -21.50 3.02 -1.83
C GLN A 226 -21.33 1.88 -0.83
N THR A 227 -20.39 2.02 0.12
CA THR A 227 -20.09 1.00 1.12
C THR A 227 -19.48 1.61 2.38
N ILE A 228 -19.67 0.93 3.51
CA ILE A 228 -18.94 1.18 4.74
C ILE A 228 -18.31 -0.13 5.18
N CYS A 229 -17.04 -0.08 5.52
CA CYS A 229 -16.30 -1.21 6.04
C CYS A 229 -15.42 -0.78 7.23
N TYR A 230 -14.95 -1.74 7.99
CA TYR A 230 -13.96 -1.45 9.00
C TYR A 230 -12.63 -1.05 8.35
N LEU A 231 -11.93 -0.15 9.02
CA LEU A 231 -10.58 0.27 8.68
C LEU A 231 -9.61 -0.43 9.65
N GLY A 232 -8.63 -1.10 9.10
CA GLY A 232 -7.61 -1.81 9.87
C GLY A 232 -6.25 -1.17 9.72
N LEU A 233 -5.46 -1.21 10.77
CA LEU A 233 -4.05 -0.82 10.73
C LEU A 233 -3.24 -2.05 10.32
N HIS A 234 -2.52 -1.93 9.21
CA HIS A 234 -1.78 -3.02 8.58
C HIS A 234 -0.29 -2.68 8.48
N ARG A 235 0.50 -3.69 8.23
CA ARG A 235 1.89 -3.58 7.78
C ARG A 235 2.10 -4.58 6.67
N PHE A 236 3.05 -4.33 5.79
CA PHE A 236 3.49 -5.35 4.85
C PHE A 236 4.11 -6.52 5.62
N ASP A 237 3.94 -7.72 5.10
CA ASP A 237 4.54 -8.93 5.69
C ASP A 237 5.94 -9.20 5.13
N ALA A 238 6.25 -8.64 3.96
CA ALA A 238 7.54 -8.76 3.30
C ALA A 238 8.15 -7.38 3.03
N ASP A 239 9.47 -7.32 3.01
CA ASP A 239 10.23 -6.14 2.61
C ASP A 239 10.40 -6.06 1.08
N GLN A 240 10.13 -7.17 0.39
CA GLN A 240 10.17 -7.27 -1.06
C GLN A 240 8.75 -7.31 -1.62
N ILE A 241 8.49 -6.47 -2.61
CA ILE A 241 7.21 -6.41 -3.33
C ILE A 241 7.48 -6.57 -4.80
N GLU A 242 6.80 -7.52 -5.42
CA GLU A 242 6.96 -7.83 -6.83
C GLU A 242 5.94 -7.06 -7.68
N PHE A 243 6.41 -6.50 -8.79
CA PHE A 243 5.60 -5.88 -9.82
C PHE A 243 5.60 -6.76 -11.07
N GLN A 244 4.43 -6.99 -11.60
CA GLN A 244 4.28 -7.64 -12.90
C GLN A 244 3.75 -6.63 -13.90
N PHE A 245 4.52 -6.34 -14.93
CA PHE A 245 4.14 -5.42 -16.00
C PHE A 245 3.40 -6.19 -17.10
N LEU A 246 2.19 -5.76 -17.40
CA LEU A 246 1.35 -6.35 -18.43
C LEU A 246 1.33 -5.41 -19.64
N GLY A 247 2.15 -5.67 -20.64
CA GLY A 247 2.19 -4.92 -21.89
C GLY A 247 3.61 -4.53 -22.33
N ALA A 248 3.78 -4.32 -23.63
CA ALA A 248 5.07 -4.11 -24.29
C ALA A 248 5.50 -2.63 -24.38
N GLN A 249 4.85 -1.71 -23.69
CA GLN A 249 5.21 -0.29 -23.68
C GLN A 249 5.53 0.14 -22.25
N ILE A 250 6.79 0.09 -21.93
CA ILE A 250 7.42 0.86 -20.86
C ILE A 250 8.18 1.98 -21.54
#